data_b6e055c4adbd0df6fa1dae33ba1ee4b9
#
_entry.id   b6e055c4adbd0df6fa1dae33ba1ee4b9
#
_cell.length_a   1.000
_cell.length_b   1.000
_cell.length_c   1.000
_cell.angle_alpha   90.00
_cell.angle_beta   90.00
_cell.angle_gamma   90.00
#
_symmetry.space_group_name_H-M   'P 1'
#
loop_
_entity.id
_entity.type
_entity.pdbx_description
1 polymer ?
#
loop_
_entity_poly.entity_id
_entity_poly.type
_entity_poly.pdbx_seq_one_letter_code
_entity_poly.pdbx_strand_id
1 'polypeptide(L)'
;MIHLAREDGLWTVTIDRPDKANSLTLEMLDELAGIAEAAGDARALILTGTGKVFSAGADLDEARAGLARSEVWERLSGAIARLPCLTVAALNGTLAGGAMGMA
;
A
#
# COMPACT_ATOMS: atom_id res chain seq x y z
N MET A 1 -8.12 -7.09 4.45
CA MET A 1 -7.88 -5.64 4.34
C MET A 1 -6.99 -5.27 3.14
N ILE A 2 -6.13 -6.14 2.75
CA ILE A 2 -5.34 -5.98 1.52
C ILE A 2 -5.74 -7.09 0.57
N HIS A 3 -6.16 -6.72 -0.65
CA HIS A 3 -6.59 -7.67 -1.67
C HIS A 3 -5.63 -7.59 -2.86
N LEU A 4 -5.24 -8.74 -3.36
CA LEU A 4 -4.38 -8.85 -4.54
C LEU A 4 -5.12 -9.59 -5.64
N ALA A 5 -5.23 -8.98 -6.81
CA ALA A 5 -5.70 -9.63 -8.02
C ALA A 5 -4.56 -9.67 -9.04
N ARG A 6 -4.35 -10.82 -9.68
CA ARG A 6 -3.32 -11.02 -10.70
C ARG A 6 -3.96 -11.55 -11.97
N GLU A 7 -3.74 -10.86 -13.08
CA GLU A 7 -4.29 -11.24 -14.38
C GLU A 7 -3.32 -10.83 -15.48
N ASP A 8 -2.80 -11.81 -16.22
CA ASP A 8 -1.89 -11.58 -17.36
C ASP A 8 -0.71 -10.67 -17.06
N GLY A 9 -0.14 -10.79 -15.86
CA GLY A 9 0.99 -9.98 -15.42
C GLY A 9 0.58 -8.63 -14.83
N LEU A 10 -0.70 -8.29 -14.82
CA LEU A 10 -1.20 -7.10 -14.14
C LEU A 10 -1.56 -7.44 -12.69
N TRP A 11 -0.88 -6.82 -11.76
CA TRP A 11 -1.12 -6.98 -10.34
C TRP A 11 -1.87 -5.76 -9.81
N THR A 12 -3.07 -5.97 -9.30
CA THR A 12 -3.86 -4.90 -8.68
C THR A 12 -3.98 -5.16 -7.19
N VAL A 13 -3.50 -4.22 -6.41
CA VAL A 13 -3.53 -4.27 -4.95
C VAL A 13 -4.53 -3.24 -4.45
N THR A 14 -5.52 -3.70 -3.68
CA THR A 14 -6.57 -2.85 -3.14
C THR A 14 -6.46 -2.77 -1.63
N ILE A 15 -6.37 -1.54 -1.12
CA ILE A 15 -6.48 -1.28 0.32
C ILE A 15 -7.97 -1.25 0.66
N ASP A 16 -8.43 -2.16 1.49
CA ASP A 16 -9.84 -2.34 1.80
C ASP A 16 -10.11 -2.27 3.31
N ARG A 17 -10.11 -1.06 3.82
CA ARG A 17 -10.45 -0.74 5.21
C ARG A 17 -11.25 0.55 5.25
N PRO A 18 -12.38 0.62 4.50
CA PRO A 18 -13.11 1.89 4.31
C PRO A 18 -13.71 2.47 5.59
N ASP A 19 -14.05 1.63 6.57
CA ASP A 19 -14.55 2.05 7.88
C ASP A 19 -13.51 2.83 8.71
N LYS A 20 -12.24 2.73 8.36
CA LYS A 20 -11.12 3.44 8.97
C LYS A 20 -10.39 4.34 7.99
N ALA A 21 -11.07 4.78 6.94
CA ALA A 21 -10.52 5.62 5.87
C ALA A 21 -9.24 5.02 5.27
N ASN A 22 -9.17 3.70 5.15
CA ASN A 22 -8.04 2.94 4.63
C ASN A 22 -6.72 3.26 5.37
N SER A 23 -6.80 3.57 6.66
CA SER A 23 -5.61 3.72 7.48
C SER A 23 -4.86 2.40 7.59
N LEU A 24 -3.54 2.48 7.68
CA LEU A 24 -2.64 1.34 7.51
C LEU A 24 -2.11 0.86 8.86
N THR A 25 -2.32 -0.42 9.14
CA THR A 25 -1.74 -1.11 10.28
C THR A 25 -0.40 -1.72 9.89
N LEU A 26 0.39 -2.14 10.89
CA LEU A 26 1.64 -2.85 10.64
C LEU A 26 1.40 -4.12 9.81
N GLU A 27 0.36 -4.88 10.12
CA GLU A 27 0.00 -6.08 9.38
C GLU A 27 -0.28 -5.77 7.91
N MET A 28 -1.03 -4.69 7.62
CA MET A 28 -1.32 -4.26 6.25
C MET A 28 -0.04 -3.86 5.52
N LEU A 29 0.84 -3.12 6.19
CA LEU A 29 2.10 -2.68 5.61
C LEU A 29 3.03 -3.87 5.31
N ASP A 30 3.05 -4.86 6.19
CA ASP A 30 3.80 -6.09 5.94
C ASP A 30 3.27 -6.85 4.72
N GLU A 31 1.95 -6.95 4.59
CA GLU A 31 1.33 -7.57 3.41
C GLU A 31 1.68 -6.82 2.13
N LEU A 32 1.56 -5.48 2.15
CA LEU A 32 1.90 -4.65 0.99
C LEU A 32 3.37 -4.80 0.60
N ALA A 33 4.26 -4.77 1.57
CA ALA A 33 5.69 -4.94 1.32
C ALA A 33 6.00 -6.32 0.75
N GLY A 34 5.38 -7.37 1.29
CA GLY A 34 5.52 -8.73 0.78
C GLY A 34 5.04 -8.88 -0.66
N ILE A 35 3.91 -8.26 -1.00
CA ILE A 35 3.39 -8.25 -2.37
C ILE A 35 4.36 -7.52 -3.31
N ALA A 36 4.84 -6.35 -2.92
CA ALA A 36 5.79 -5.59 -3.73
C ALA A 36 7.09 -6.37 -3.95
N GLU A 37 7.59 -7.02 -2.91
CA GLU A 37 8.80 -7.85 -3.02
C GLU A 37 8.60 -9.06 -3.93
N ALA A 38 7.38 -9.59 -4.00
CA ALA A 38 7.05 -10.73 -4.86
C ALA A 38 6.70 -10.35 -6.31
N ALA A 39 6.51 -9.07 -6.59
CA ALA A 39 6.01 -8.59 -7.89
C ALA A 39 7.09 -8.42 -8.96
N GLY A 40 8.27 -9.02 -8.79
CA GLY A 40 9.38 -8.87 -9.76
C GLY A 40 9.03 -9.30 -11.18
N ASP A 41 8.11 -10.24 -11.35
CA ASP A 41 7.68 -10.73 -12.66
C ASP A 41 6.42 -10.05 -13.19
N ALA A 42 5.84 -9.11 -12.43
CA ALA A 42 4.66 -8.37 -12.87
C ALA A 42 5.02 -7.44 -14.04
N ARG A 43 4.05 -7.25 -14.95
CA ARG A 43 4.19 -6.25 -16.03
C ARG A 43 3.82 -4.86 -15.52
N ALA A 44 2.87 -4.79 -14.61
CA ALA A 44 2.48 -3.56 -13.96
C ALA A 44 1.93 -3.86 -12.57
N LEU A 45 2.11 -2.93 -11.65
CA LEU A 45 1.54 -2.98 -10.31
C LEU A 45 0.65 -1.76 -10.13
N ILE A 46 -0.62 -1.98 -9.85
CA ILE A 46 -1.59 -0.93 -9.57
C ILE A 46 -1.94 -0.98 -8.09
N LEU A 47 -1.88 0.16 -7.42
CA LEU A 47 -2.27 0.31 -6.03
C LEU A 47 -3.47 1.25 -5.96
N THR A 48 -4.53 0.81 -5.32
CA THR A 48 -5.75 1.60 -5.17
C THR A 48 -6.40 1.35 -3.81
N GLY A 49 -7.48 2.04 -3.50
CA GLY A 49 -8.22 1.88 -2.26
C GLY A 49 -9.72 1.76 -2.51
N THR A 50 -10.43 1.18 -1.55
CA THR A 50 -11.88 1.05 -1.58
C THR A 50 -12.53 2.29 -0.97
N GLY A 51 -13.59 2.77 -1.60
CA GLY A 51 -14.39 3.88 -1.08
C GLY A 51 -13.87 5.24 -1.48
N LYS A 52 -14.08 6.23 -0.61
CA LYS A 52 -13.83 7.66 -0.91
C LYS A 52 -12.41 8.13 -0.58
N VAL A 53 -11.60 7.28 0.06
CA VAL A 53 -10.25 7.63 0.50
C VAL A 53 -9.30 6.57 -0.02
N PHE A 54 -8.18 7.00 -0.61
CA PHE A 54 -7.11 6.08 -0.98
C PHE A 54 -6.49 5.50 0.29
N SER A 55 -5.92 6.35 1.13
CA SER A 55 -5.45 6.01 2.46
C SER A 55 -5.28 7.26 3.31
N ALA A 56 -5.66 7.16 4.58
CA ALA A 56 -5.43 8.22 5.57
C ALA A 56 -4.03 8.13 6.21
N GLY A 57 -3.19 7.21 5.78
CA GLY A 57 -1.86 7.00 6.36
C GLY A 57 -1.89 5.97 7.49
N ALA A 58 -0.97 6.09 8.46
CA ALA A 58 -0.86 5.14 9.55
C ALA A 58 -2.11 5.13 10.44
N ASP A 59 -2.52 3.93 10.87
CA ASP A 59 -3.55 3.76 11.89
C ASP A 59 -3.17 4.55 13.15
N LEU A 60 -4.10 5.34 13.71
CA LEU A 60 -3.78 6.23 14.82
C LEU A 60 -3.31 5.50 16.07
N ASP A 61 -3.92 4.38 16.41
CA ASP A 61 -3.53 3.61 17.59
C ASP A 61 -2.13 3.04 17.43
N GLU A 62 -1.81 2.51 16.25
CA GLU A 62 -0.48 1.97 15.96
C GLU A 62 0.56 3.07 15.78
N ALA A 63 0.18 4.23 15.25
CA ALA A 63 1.06 5.39 15.17
C ALA A 63 1.51 5.84 16.57
N ARG A 64 0.59 5.86 17.53
CA ARG A 64 0.90 6.15 18.93
C ARG A 64 1.80 5.10 19.56
N ALA A 65 1.71 3.86 19.09
CA ALA A 65 2.57 2.76 19.53
C ALA A 65 3.92 2.72 18.80
N GLY A 66 4.18 3.65 17.90
CA GLY A 66 5.47 3.78 17.21
C GLY A 66 5.50 3.35 15.74
N LEU A 67 4.35 3.00 15.14
CA LEU A 67 4.29 2.55 13.73
C LEU A 67 4.89 3.59 12.78
N ALA A 68 4.67 4.87 13.02
CA ALA A 68 5.18 5.94 12.17
C ALA A 68 6.72 5.96 12.07
N ARG A 69 7.40 5.31 13.01
CA ARG A 69 8.87 5.21 13.05
C ARG A 69 9.35 3.82 12.63
N SER A 70 8.42 2.92 12.25
CA SER A 70 8.76 1.56 11.89
C SER A 70 9.51 1.52 10.55
N GLU A 71 10.48 0.62 10.45
CA GLU A 71 11.23 0.35 9.23
C GLU A 71 10.35 -0.23 8.11
N VAL A 72 9.15 -0.70 8.44
CA VAL A 72 8.23 -1.26 7.44
C VAL A 72 7.88 -0.25 6.34
N TRP A 73 7.80 1.04 6.67
CA TRP A 73 7.55 2.11 5.69
C TRP A 73 8.66 2.18 4.63
N GLU A 74 9.91 2.14 5.10
CA GLU A 74 11.07 2.15 4.20
C GLU A 74 11.16 0.87 3.39
N ARG A 75 10.87 -0.26 4.00
CA ARG A 75 10.82 -1.56 3.31
C ARG A 75 9.81 -1.52 2.18
N LEU A 76 8.59 -1.03 2.43
CA LEU A 76 7.53 -0.93 1.43
C LEU A 76 7.92 0.03 0.31
N SER A 77 8.32 1.25 0.64
CA SER A 77 8.71 2.26 -0.35
C SER A 77 9.89 1.78 -1.19
N GLY A 78 10.89 1.18 -0.55
CA GLY A 78 12.05 0.64 -1.24
C GLY A 78 11.71 -0.53 -2.16
N ALA A 79 10.82 -1.42 -1.72
CA ALA A 79 10.37 -2.55 -2.54
C ALA A 79 9.66 -2.07 -3.80
N ILE A 80 8.76 -1.07 -3.68
CA ILE A 80 8.07 -0.49 -4.81
C ILE A 80 9.06 0.20 -5.76
N ALA A 81 9.99 0.99 -5.22
CA ALA A 81 10.97 1.72 -6.01
C ALA A 81 11.91 0.80 -6.80
N ARG A 82 12.16 -0.41 -6.30
CA ARG A 82 13.04 -1.39 -6.96
C ARG A 82 12.33 -2.26 -7.98
N LEU A 83 11.00 -2.16 -8.12
CA LEU A 83 10.28 -2.96 -9.09
C LEU A 83 10.66 -2.59 -10.52
N PRO A 84 10.97 -3.58 -11.39
CA PRO A 84 11.32 -3.31 -12.78
C PRO A 84 10.11 -3.01 -13.66
N CYS A 85 8.90 -3.08 -13.12
CA CYS A 85 7.65 -2.84 -13.85
C CYS A 85 7.12 -1.42 -13.64
N LEU A 86 6.14 -1.05 -14.45
CA LEU A 86 5.37 0.18 -14.23
C LEU A 86 4.56 0.07 -12.93
N THR A 87 4.68 1.07 -12.07
CA THR A 87 3.88 1.16 -10.86
C THR A 87 2.95 2.36 -10.95
N VAL A 88 1.66 2.15 -10.66
CA VAL A 88 0.63 3.16 -10.79
C VAL A 88 -0.19 3.24 -9.50
N ALA A 89 -0.28 4.43 -8.93
CA ALA A 89 -1.21 4.69 -7.85
C ALA A 89 -2.52 5.20 -8.46
N ALA A 90 -3.55 4.37 -8.45
CA ALA A 90 -4.88 4.76 -8.92
C ALA A 90 -5.63 5.40 -7.74
N LEU A 91 -5.51 6.71 -7.61
CA LEU A 91 -6.08 7.45 -6.48
C LEU A 91 -7.59 7.55 -6.63
N ASN A 92 -8.29 6.88 -5.71
CA ASN A 92 -9.76 6.88 -5.64
C ASN A 92 -10.29 8.02 -4.76
N GLY A 93 -9.40 8.77 -4.10
CA GLY A 93 -9.76 9.86 -3.21
C GLY A 93 -8.56 10.39 -2.43
N THR A 94 -8.79 10.81 -1.20
CA THR A 94 -7.79 11.45 -0.35
C THR A 94 -6.60 10.54 -0.06
N LEU A 95 -5.41 11.09 -0.18
CA LEU A 95 -4.15 10.48 0.17
C LEU A 95 -3.47 11.34 1.23
N ALA A 96 -3.05 10.75 2.35
CA ALA A 96 -2.46 11.50 3.46
C ALA A 96 -1.44 10.68 4.25
N GLY A 97 -0.64 11.37 5.05
CA GLY A 97 0.34 10.75 5.93
C GLY A 97 1.41 9.96 5.20
N GLY A 98 1.84 8.85 5.81
CA GLY A 98 2.86 7.96 5.26
C GLY A 98 2.48 7.32 3.92
N ALA A 99 1.18 7.26 3.60
CA ALA A 99 0.72 6.70 2.32
C ALA A 99 1.25 7.48 1.11
N MET A 100 1.61 8.74 1.26
CA MET A 100 2.20 9.53 0.18
C MET A 100 3.53 8.95 -0.32
N GLY A 101 4.32 8.37 0.57
CA GLY A 101 5.58 7.72 0.18
C GLY A 101 5.37 6.44 -0.63
N MET A 102 4.18 5.81 -0.51
CA MET A 102 3.79 4.62 -1.23
C MET A 102 3.30 4.96 -2.65
N ALA A 103 2.67 6.09 -2.80
CA ALA A 103 2.15 6.55 -4.08
C ALA A 103 3.28 7.15 -4.93
#